data_164b34d44d62c310df8bd307d9d34040
#
_entry.id   164b34d44d62c310df8bd307d9d34040
#
_cell.length_a   1.000
_cell.length_b   1.000
_cell.length_c   1.000
_cell.angle_alpha   90.00
_cell.angle_beta   90.00
_cell.angle_gamma   90.00
#
_symmetry.space_group_name_H-M   'P 1'
#
loop_
_entity.id
_entity.type
_entity.pdbx_description
1 polymer ?
#
loop_
_entity_poly.entity_id
_entity_poly.type
_entity_poly.pdbx_seq_one_letter_code
_entity_poly.pdbx_strand_id
1 'polypeptide(L)'
;MTDGSATLDRFGISTATLAGSLSEKLRAARAAGFTSVSLAARDVVAHPDGVDAAAAMIRRSGLRVGAFQSLRDFEGLPPHLRDYKLEVTKSLLDLMERVDARLLLVGSSTSPNASGDIRRIADDLSLLGTLATPRGIRIAYEPLAWARFVNDCETAWRAVKLADRENVGLGVDAFHVLARSTPPAWFDAVPGDRIFLVQLADYLWDLDDLVETSGHHRVFPSEGNHGAIIAELVAKLASIGYAGDFMLDVTNDDYLHLPAAAVAGRARNAARWTIDSLHPSGRSA
;
A
#
# COMPACT_ATOMS: atom_id res chain seq x y z
N MET A 1 -23.11 -9.36 9.98
CA MET A 1 -22.01 -8.54 10.52
C MET A 1 -20.79 -9.43 10.47
N THR A 2 -19.90 -9.20 9.49
CA THR A 2 -18.61 -9.88 9.43
C THR A 2 -17.76 -9.34 10.58
N ASP A 3 -17.36 -10.24 11.46
CA ASP A 3 -16.43 -9.96 12.55
C ASP A 3 -15.19 -9.29 11.94
N GLY A 4 -14.94 -8.02 12.30
CA GLY A 4 -13.82 -7.22 11.81
C GLY A 4 -12.45 -7.64 12.38
N SER A 5 -12.36 -8.83 12.98
CA SER A 5 -11.11 -9.33 13.54
C SER A 5 -10.05 -9.51 12.44
N ALA A 6 -8.84 -9.04 12.68
CA ALA A 6 -7.71 -9.25 11.79
C ALA A 6 -7.32 -10.73 11.87
N THR A 7 -7.60 -11.49 10.82
CA THR A 7 -7.18 -12.87 10.65
C THR A 7 -6.02 -12.95 9.67
N LEU A 8 -5.23 -14.02 9.70
CA LEU A 8 -4.07 -14.17 8.82
C LEU A 8 -4.42 -14.08 7.32
N ASP A 9 -5.65 -14.45 6.96
CA ASP A 9 -6.16 -14.39 5.58
C ASP A 9 -6.28 -12.96 5.03
N ARG A 10 -6.32 -11.97 5.92
CA ARG A 10 -6.35 -10.54 5.58
C ARG A 10 -4.96 -9.93 5.42
N PHE A 11 -3.89 -10.70 5.68
CA PHE A 11 -2.52 -10.23 5.48
C PHE A 11 -1.99 -10.69 4.12
N GLY A 12 -1.37 -9.75 3.42
CA GLY A 12 -0.61 -9.97 2.20
C GLY A 12 0.82 -9.46 2.34
N ILE A 13 1.62 -9.71 1.33
CA ILE A 13 3.00 -9.23 1.25
C ILE A 13 3.24 -8.52 -0.08
N SER A 14 4.01 -7.44 -0.04
CA SER A 14 4.45 -6.75 -1.26
C SER A 14 5.52 -7.56 -1.99
N THR A 15 5.40 -7.68 -3.31
CA THR A 15 6.48 -8.26 -4.13
C THR A 15 7.72 -7.38 -4.16
N ALA A 16 7.59 -6.09 -3.82
CA ALA A 16 8.73 -5.18 -3.68
C ALA A 16 9.61 -5.50 -2.46
N THR A 17 9.04 -6.14 -1.43
CA THR A 17 9.74 -6.61 -0.23
C THR A 17 10.65 -7.81 -0.49
N LEU A 18 10.40 -8.57 -1.55
CA LEU A 18 11.05 -9.84 -1.83
C LEU A 18 12.09 -9.72 -2.94
N ALA A 19 13.21 -10.41 -2.78
CA ALA A 19 14.23 -10.57 -3.80
C ALA A 19 13.87 -11.63 -4.84
N GLY A 20 14.57 -11.62 -5.98
CA GLY A 20 14.46 -12.63 -7.02
C GLY A 20 13.42 -12.34 -8.11
N SER A 21 13.18 -13.34 -8.94
CA SER A 21 12.20 -13.30 -10.03
C SER A 21 10.76 -13.31 -9.51
N LEU A 22 9.81 -12.88 -10.34
CA LEU A 22 8.37 -12.93 -9.99
C LEU A 22 7.95 -14.35 -9.54
N SER A 23 8.44 -15.39 -10.21
CA SER A 23 8.16 -16.78 -9.83
C SER A 23 8.62 -17.11 -8.40
N GLU A 24 9.84 -16.71 -8.04
CA GLU A 24 10.39 -16.95 -6.71
C GLU A 24 9.61 -16.19 -5.64
N LYS A 25 9.27 -14.92 -5.89
CA LYS A 25 8.48 -14.07 -5.01
C LYS A 25 7.08 -14.67 -4.74
N LEU A 26 6.35 -15.04 -5.78
CA LEU A 26 5.02 -15.63 -5.64
C LEU A 26 5.05 -16.99 -4.91
N ARG A 27 6.05 -17.81 -5.21
CA ARG A 27 6.26 -19.09 -4.53
C ARG A 27 6.57 -18.91 -3.05
N ALA A 28 7.44 -17.95 -2.71
CA ALA A 28 7.79 -17.62 -1.32
C ALA A 28 6.57 -17.11 -0.54
N ALA A 29 5.80 -16.18 -1.12
CA ALA A 29 4.57 -15.67 -0.51
C ALA A 29 3.56 -16.83 -0.25
N ARG A 30 3.34 -17.68 -1.24
CA ARG A 30 2.42 -18.81 -1.11
C ARG A 30 2.89 -19.83 -0.07
N ALA A 31 4.17 -20.18 -0.06
CA ALA A 31 4.76 -21.12 0.90
C ALA A 31 4.71 -20.59 2.34
N ALA A 32 4.83 -19.26 2.53
CA ALA A 32 4.63 -18.62 3.82
C ALA A 32 3.16 -18.57 4.25
N GLY A 33 2.20 -18.96 3.41
CA GLY A 33 0.77 -19.06 3.70
C GLY A 33 0.00 -17.76 3.49
N PHE A 34 0.57 -16.79 2.75
CA PHE A 34 -0.20 -15.64 2.28
C PHE A 34 -1.20 -16.05 1.20
N THR A 35 -2.33 -15.35 1.14
CA THR A 35 -3.39 -15.52 0.15
C THR A 35 -3.44 -14.38 -0.84
N SER A 36 -2.79 -13.25 -0.53
CA SER A 36 -2.73 -12.06 -1.38
C SER A 36 -1.35 -11.44 -1.43
N VAL A 37 -1.10 -10.70 -2.52
CA VAL A 37 0.12 -9.91 -2.72
C VAL A 37 -0.22 -8.49 -3.16
N SER A 38 0.61 -7.53 -2.76
CA SER A 38 0.71 -6.24 -3.42
C SER A 38 1.75 -6.35 -4.53
N LEU A 39 1.32 -6.18 -5.78
CA LEU A 39 2.14 -6.48 -6.96
C LEU A 39 2.84 -5.21 -7.46
N ALA A 40 4.16 -5.21 -7.48
CA ALA A 40 4.92 -4.12 -8.09
C ALA A 40 4.87 -4.20 -9.62
N ALA A 41 4.52 -3.10 -10.28
CA ALA A 41 4.44 -3.02 -11.75
C ALA A 41 5.72 -3.51 -12.45
N ARG A 42 6.89 -3.18 -11.87
CA ARG A 42 8.20 -3.60 -12.40
C ARG A 42 8.34 -5.11 -12.51
N ASP A 43 7.75 -5.89 -11.59
CA ASP A 43 7.86 -7.35 -11.59
C ASP A 43 7.07 -7.98 -12.76
N VAL A 44 6.03 -7.29 -13.23
CA VAL A 44 5.22 -7.70 -14.39
C VAL A 44 5.90 -7.28 -15.70
N VAL A 45 6.33 -6.02 -15.78
CA VAL A 45 6.89 -5.44 -17.00
C VAL A 45 8.27 -6.03 -17.33
N ALA A 46 9.07 -6.35 -16.29
CA ALA A 46 10.40 -6.93 -16.44
C ALA A 46 10.39 -8.46 -16.66
N HIS A 47 9.21 -9.09 -16.75
CA HIS A 47 9.17 -10.54 -16.97
C HIS A 47 9.78 -10.92 -18.33
N PRO A 48 10.74 -11.85 -18.39
CA PRO A 48 11.50 -12.14 -19.61
C PRO A 48 10.63 -12.58 -20.79
N ASP A 49 9.53 -13.31 -20.52
CA ASP A 49 8.59 -13.78 -21.53
C ASP A 49 7.39 -12.83 -21.71
N GLY A 50 7.49 -11.59 -21.20
CA GLY A 50 6.48 -10.55 -21.37
C GLY A 50 5.32 -10.62 -20.39
N VAL A 51 4.44 -9.62 -20.51
CA VAL A 51 3.33 -9.36 -19.58
C VAL A 51 2.31 -10.51 -19.54
N ASP A 52 2.02 -11.17 -20.68
CA ASP A 52 1.05 -12.26 -20.71
C ASP A 52 1.53 -13.49 -19.96
N ALA A 53 2.83 -13.78 -20.06
CA ALA A 53 3.45 -14.85 -19.28
C ALA A 53 3.45 -14.54 -17.77
N ALA A 54 3.76 -13.29 -17.39
CA ALA A 54 3.64 -12.82 -16.03
C ALA A 54 2.21 -12.96 -15.48
N ALA A 55 1.22 -12.50 -16.24
CA ALA A 55 -0.19 -12.61 -15.88
C ALA A 55 -0.65 -14.07 -15.72
N ALA A 56 -0.22 -14.95 -16.62
CA ALA A 56 -0.49 -16.38 -16.50
C ALA A 56 0.17 -17.00 -15.27
N MET A 57 1.39 -16.56 -14.93
CA MET A 57 2.10 -17.02 -13.73
C MET A 57 1.41 -16.56 -12.46
N ILE A 58 0.97 -15.30 -12.38
CA ILE A 58 0.23 -14.74 -11.24
C ILE A 58 -1.06 -15.56 -11.03
N ARG A 59 -1.87 -15.77 -12.07
CA ARG A 59 -3.08 -16.60 -11.98
C ARG A 59 -2.80 -18.03 -11.48
N ARG A 60 -1.76 -18.68 -11.99
CA ARG A 60 -1.38 -20.04 -11.57
C ARG A 60 -0.86 -20.12 -10.14
N SER A 61 -0.36 -19.01 -9.56
CA SER A 61 0.12 -19.00 -8.18
C SER A 61 -1.00 -19.21 -7.16
N GLY A 62 -2.25 -18.95 -7.54
CA GLY A 62 -3.41 -18.97 -6.64
C GLY A 62 -3.41 -17.84 -5.60
N LEU A 63 -2.53 -16.83 -5.76
CA LEU A 63 -2.52 -15.63 -4.94
C LEU A 63 -3.42 -14.57 -5.58
N ARG A 64 -4.21 -13.88 -4.76
CA ARG A 64 -4.98 -12.72 -5.18
C ARG A 64 -4.06 -11.49 -5.28
N VAL A 65 -4.25 -10.67 -6.30
CA VAL A 65 -3.61 -9.35 -6.37
C VAL A 65 -4.46 -8.37 -5.54
N GLY A 66 -4.07 -8.16 -4.29
CA GLY A 66 -4.78 -7.29 -3.35
C GLY A 66 -4.56 -5.80 -3.62
N ALA A 67 -3.37 -5.44 -4.15
CA ALA A 67 -3.05 -4.10 -4.61
C ALA A 67 -2.03 -4.15 -5.76
N PHE A 68 -2.01 -3.10 -6.57
CA PHE A 68 -1.02 -2.88 -7.62
C PHE A 68 -0.26 -1.58 -7.34
N GLN A 69 1.07 -1.62 -7.34
CA GLN A 69 1.91 -0.48 -6.96
C GLN A 69 2.82 -0.05 -8.12
N SER A 70 3.03 1.23 -8.22
CA SER A 70 2.33 2.40 -7.75
C SER A 70 2.30 3.44 -8.86
N LEU A 71 1.27 4.23 -8.92
CA LEU A 71 1.26 5.47 -9.68
C LEU A 71 1.79 6.58 -8.78
N ARG A 72 2.79 7.33 -9.23
CA ARG A 72 3.36 8.47 -8.49
C ARG A 72 3.27 9.74 -9.32
N ASP A 73 3.27 10.88 -8.63
CA ASP A 73 3.27 12.20 -9.27
C ASP A 73 2.17 12.34 -10.33
N PHE A 74 0.93 12.05 -9.95
CA PHE A 74 -0.21 12.16 -10.86
C PHE A 74 -0.89 13.52 -10.75
N GLU A 75 -1.16 13.97 -9.52
CA GLU A 75 -1.98 15.15 -9.24
C GLU A 75 -1.16 16.44 -9.20
N GLY A 76 -1.83 17.57 -9.45
CA GLY A 76 -1.30 18.91 -9.35
C GLY A 76 -0.35 19.32 -10.48
N LEU A 77 -0.10 18.47 -11.46
CA LEU A 77 0.88 18.70 -12.52
C LEU A 77 0.44 19.82 -13.50
N PRO A 78 1.38 20.59 -14.08
CA PRO A 78 1.08 21.50 -15.17
C PRO A 78 0.61 20.72 -16.41
N PRO A 79 -0.14 21.37 -17.36
CA PRO A 79 -0.81 20.67 -18.45
C PRO A 79 0.08 19.70 -19.25
N HIS A 80 1.26 20.13 -19.66
CA HIS A 80 2.16 19.31 -20.50
C HIS A 80 2.66 18.05 -19.78
N LEU A 81 2.89 18.08 -18.46
CA LEU A 81 3.26 16.92 -17.67
C LEU A 81 2.04 16.05 -17.35
N ARG A 82 0.88 16.68 -17.16
CA ARG A 82 -0.38 15.99 -16.92
C ARG A 82 -0.79 15.12 -18.10
N ASP A 83 -0.70 15.63 -19.33
CA ASP A 83 -1.05 14.86 -20.54
C ASP A 83 -0.16 13.62 -20.68
N TYR A 84 1.15 13.76 -20.48
CA TYR A 84 2.06 12.62 -20.44
C TYR A 84 1.67 11.63 -19.35
N LYS A 85 1.39 12.11 -18.12
CA LYS A 85 1.05 11.25 -17.00
C LYS A 85 -0.29 10.52 -17.22
N LEU A 86 -1.23 11.12 -17.93
CA LEU A 86 -2.49 10.47 -18.33
C LEU A 86 -2.25 9.27 -19.25
N GLU A 87 -1.35 9.37 -20.23
CA GLU A 87 -1.02 8.23 -21.10
C GLU A 87 -0.30 7.10 -20.32
N VAL A 88 0.61 7.45 -19.43
CA VAL A 88 1.24 6.47 -18.53
C VAL A 88 0.17 5.79 -17.66
N THR A 89 -0.78 6.54 -17.14
CA THR A 89 -1.86 6.00 -16.30
C THR A 89 -2.76 5.05 -17.07
N LYS A 90 -3.18 5.39 -18.30
CA LYS A 90 -3.97 4.49 -19.15
C LYS A 90 -3.25 3.16 -19.38
N SER A 91 -1.96 3.21 -19.71
CA SER A 91 -1.13 2.01 -19.90
C SER A 91 -1.02 1.17 -18.63
N LEU A 92 -0.94 1.84 -17.46
CA LEU A 92 -0.91 1.16 -16.16
C LEU A 92 -2.24 0.47 -15.84
N LEU A 93 -3.37 1.14 -16.12
CA LEU A 93 -4.70 0.56 -15.93
C LEU A 93 -4.93 -0.65 -16.85
N ASP A 94 -4.45 -0.60 -18.11
CA ASP A 94 -4.51 -1.73 -19.04
C ASP A 94 -3.64 -2.90 -18.54
N LEU A 95 -2.47 -2.62 -17.96
CA LEU A 95 -1.63 -3.64 -17.33
C LEU A 95 -2.33 -4.30 -16.14
N MET A 96 -3.02 -3.50 -15.33
CA MET A 96 -3.79 -4.00 -14.17
C MET A 96 -4.92 -4.96 -14.59
N GLU A 97 -5.62 -4.68 -15.68
CA GLU A 97 -6.64 -5.60 -16.21
C GLU A 97 -6.03 -6.96 -16.58
N ARG A 98 -4.86 -6.98 -17.21
CA ARG A 98 -4.18 -8.23 -17.61
C ARG A 98 -3.80 -9.12 -16.44
N VAL A 99 -3.49 -8.53 -15.28
CA VAL A 99 -3.10 -9.26 -14.06
C VAL A 99 -4.24 -9.39 -13.04
N ASP A 100 -5.46 -8.99 -13.43
CA ASP A 100 -6.67 -8.97 -12.58
C ASP A 100 -6.50 -8.18 -11.27
N ALA A 101 -5.77 -7.08 -11.33
CA ALA A 101 -5.61 -6.16 -10.21
C ALA A 101 -6.77 -5.14 -10.19
N ARG A 102 -7.41 -4.95 -9.03
CA ARG A 102 -8.59 -4.09 -8.87
C ARG A 102 -8.38 -2.92 -7.92
N LEU A 103 -7.19 -2.76 -7.39
CA LEU A 103 -6.83 -1.65 -6.50
C LEU A 103 -5.47 -1.09 -6.90
N LEU A 104 -5.45 0.19 -7.26
CA LEU A 104 -4.23 0.94 -7.58
C LEU A 104 -3.80 1.78 -6.38
N LEU A 105 -2.56 1.61 -5.94
CA LEU A 105 -1.91 2.52 -4.99
C LEU A 105 -1.40 3.76 -5.74
N VAL A 106 -1.79 4.93 -5.27
CA VAL A 106 -1.39 6.23 -5.81
C VAL A 106 -0.73 7.05 -4.70
N GLY A 107 0.58 7.18 -4.78
CA GLY A 107 1.32 8.04 -3.85
C GLY A 107 1.18 9.51 -4.23
N SER A 108 1.01 10.37 -3.22
CA SER A 108 0.92 11.82 -3.40
C SER A 108 2.17 12.40 -4.07
N SER A 109 1.99 13.51 -4.78
CA SER A 109 3.01 14.07 -5.65
C SER A 109 4.21 14.64 -4.88
N THR A 110 5.40 14.20 -5.28
CA THR A 110 6.69 14.73 -4.85
C THR A 110 7.27 15.70 -5.88
N SER A 111 6.61 15.87 -7.02
CA SER A 111 7.06 16.69 -8.14
C SER A 111 7.27 18.15 -7.73
N PRO A 112 8.43 18.75 -8.06
CA PRO A 112 8.64 20.18 -7.84
C PRO A 112 7.68 21.06 -8.65
N ASN A 113 7.08 20.53 -9.69
CA ASN A 113 6.12 21.24 -10.55
C ASN A 113 4.66 21.06 -10.13
N ALA A 114 4.38 20.29 -9.08
CA ALA A 114 3.02 20.10 -8.60
C ALA A 114 2.47 21.37 -7.94
N SER A 115 1.16 21.57 -8.05
CA SER A 115 0.40 22.61 -7.34
C SER A 115 -0.11 22.08 -6.01
N GLY A 116 -0.09 22.93 -4.97
CA GLY A 116 -0.71 22.65 -3.66
C GLY A 116 -2.18 23.03 -3.57
N ASP A 117 -2.81 23.44 -4.67
CA ASP A 117 -4.24 23.74 -4.66
C ASP A 117 -5.04 22.45 -4.48
N ILE A 118 -5.67 22.32 -3.32
CA ILE A 118 -6.42 21.13 -2.92
C ILE A 118 -7.60 20.82 -3.85
N ARG A 119 -8.22 21.84 -4.47
CA ARG A 119 -9.31 21.62 -5.43
C ARG A 119 -8.77 21.00 -6.71
N ARG A 120 -7.66 21.52 -7.20
CA ARG A 120 -6.98 20.93 -8.37
C ARG A 120 -6.51 19.51 -8.12
N ILE A 121 -5.96 19.22 -6.94
CA ILE A 121 -5.59 17.86 -6.53
C ILE A 121 -6.84 16.96 -6.55
N ALA A 122 -7.94 17.41 -5.98
CA ALA A 122 -9.20 16.67 -5.97
C ALA A 122 -9.77 16.44 -7.37
N ASP A 123 -9.72 17.43 -8.26
CA ASP A 123 -10.16 17.32 -9.66
C ASP A 123 -9.33 16.28 -10.41
N ASP A 124 -8.02 16.23 -10.18
CA ASP A 124 -7.13 15.23 -10.77
C ASP A 124 -7.43 13.82 -10.24
N LEU A 125 -7.68 13.66 -8.93
CA LEU A 125 -8.12 12.39 -8.34
C LEU A 125 -9.50 11.97 -8.87
N SER A 126 -10.44 12.90 -9.07
CA SER A 126 -11.73 12.64 -9.68
C SER A 126 -11.59 12.17 -11.13
N LEU A 127 -10.69 12.77 -11.90
CA LEU A 127 -10.36 12.33 -13.25
C LEU A 127 -9.77 10.91 -13.24
N LEU A 128 -8.84 10.62 -12.33
CA LEU A 128 -8.25 9.29 -12.20
C LEU A 128 -9.32 8.24 -11.87
N GLY A 129 -10.22 8.55 -10.93
CA GLY A 129 -11.36 7.70 -10.59
C GLY A 129 -12.26 7.44 -11.81
N THR A 130 -12.50 8.47 -12.64
CA THR A 130 -13.27 8.33 -13.88
C THR A 130 -12.60 7.38 -14.88
N LEU A 131 -11.29 7.49 -15.07
CA LEU A 131 -10.51 6.61 -15.96
C LEU A 131 -10.50 5.15 -15.46
N ALA A 132 -10.50 4.95 -14.16
CA ALA A 132 -10.46 3.64 -13.51
C ALA A 132 -11.83 2.93 -13.48
N THR A 133 -12.94 3.68 -13.48
CA THR A 133 -14.31 3.16 -13.35
C THR A 133 -14.69 2.08 -14.40
N PRO A 134 -14.42 2.25 -15.71
CA PRO A 134 -14.81 1.22 -16.71
C PRO A 134 -14.14 -0.13 -16.47
N ARG A 135 -13.01 -0.15 -15.78
CA ARG A 135 -12.21 -1.34 -15.46
C ARG A 135 -12.52 -1.92 -14.08
N GLY A 136 -13.45 -1.31 -13.33
CA GLY A 136 -13.77 -1.70 -11.95
C GLY A 136 -12.57 -1.54 -11.00
N ILE A 137 -11.66 -0.60 -11.29
CA ILE A 137 -10.47 -0.34 -10.49
C ILE A 137 -10.77 0.75 -9.46
N ARG A 138 -10.38 0.48 -8.22
CA ARG A 138 -10.40 1.44 -7.11
C ARG A 138 -9.02 2.08 -6.96
N ILE A 139 -9.00 3.30 -6.42
CA ILE A 139 -7.80 4.11 -6.21
C ILE A 139 -7.60 4.28 -4.70
N ALA A 140 -6.47 3.82 -4.18
CA ALA A 140 -6.03 4.11 -2.82
C ALA A 140 -5.03 5.27 -2.88
N TYR A 141 -5.45 6.47 -2.47
CA TYR A 141 -4.59 7.66 -2.45
C TYR A 141 -3.85 7.75 -1.13
N GLU A 142 -2.53 7.68 -1.19
CA GLU A 142 -1.62 7.60 -0.06
C GLU A 142 -0.80 8.87 0.10
N PRO A 143 -0.82 9.53 1.27
CA PRO A 143 0.08 10.63 1.56
C PRO A 143 1.49 10.12 1.83
N LEU A 144 2.45 10.54 1.02
CA LEU A 144 3.86 10.28 1.29
C LEU A 144 4.39 11.33 2.27
N ALA A 145 5.00 10.92 3.38
CA ALA A 145 5.45 11.82 4.44
C ALA A 145 6.42 12.92 3.98
N TRP A 146 7.11 12.72 2.87
CA TRP A 146 7.98 13.70 2.21
C TRP A 146 7.35 14.39 1.01
N ALA A 147 6.07 14.14 0.71
CA ALA A 147 5.39 14.82 -0.39
C ALA A 147 5.33 16.33 -0.13
N ARG A 148 5.28 17.08 -1.22
CA ARG A 148 5.38 18.54 -1.13
C ARG A 148 4.16 19.20 -0.50
N PHE A 149 2.97 18.68 -0.75
CA PHE A 149 1.72 19.30 -0.34
C PHE A 149 0.78 18.37 0.42
N VAL A 150 0.61 17.13 -0.04
CA VAL A 150 -0.23 16.13 0.62
C VAL A 150 0.69 15.13 1.31
N ASN A 151 1.14 15.48 2.52
CA ASN A 151 2.13 14.70 3.25
C ASN A 151 1.62 14.11 4.58
N ASP A 152 0.31 14.20 4.82
CA ASP A 152 -0.36 13.63 5.99
C ASP A 152 -1.76 13.11 5.62
N CYS A 153 -2.30 12.26 6.50
CA CYS A 153 -3.60 11.60 6.30
C CYS A 153 -4.77 12.60 6.24
N GLU A 154 -4.71 13.70 6.98
CA GLU A 154 -5.78 14.71 7.02
C GLU A 154 -5.92 15.40 5.67
N THR A 155 -4.81 15.85 5.10
CA THR A 155 -4.78 16.52 3.80
C THR A 155 -5.19 15.55 2.68
N ALA A 156 -4.71 14.30 2.72
CA ALA A 156 -5.09 13.26 1.77
C ALA A 156 -6.61 12.95 1.84
N TRP A 157 -7.15 12.79 3.05
CA TRP A 157 -8.58 12.57 3.25
C TRP A 157 -9.43 13.73 2.78
N ARG A 158 -8.98 14.96 2.99
CA ARG A 158 -9.63 16.15 2.46
C ARG A 158 -9.68 16.13 0.92
N ALA A 159 -8.59 15.78 0.25
CA ALA A 159 -8.54 15.64 -1.21
C ALA A 159 -9.50 14.54 -1.71
N VAL A 160 -9.50 13.37 -1.07
CA VAL A 160 -10.40 12.25 -1.38
C VAL A 160 -11.88 12.65 -1.24
N LYS A 161 -12.24 13.36 -0.16
CA LYS A 161 -13.61 13.85 0.02
C LYS A 161 -14.03 14.83 -1.07
N LEU A 162 -13.14 15.76 -1.43
CA LEU A 162 -13.41 16.76 -2.47
C LEU A 162 -13.46 16.15 -3.87
N ALA A 163 -12.74 15.05 -4.13
CA ALA A 163 -12.79 14.32 -5.39
C ALA A 163 -14.18 13.70 -5.66
N ASP A 164 -14.95 13.44 -4.61
CA ASP A 164 -16.34 12.96 -4.64
C ASP A 164 -16.54 11.75 -5.56
N ARG A 165 -15.71 10.71 -5.38
CA ARG A 165 -15.75 9.46 -6.13
C ARG A 165 -15.82 8.25 -5.20
N GLU A 166 -16.75 7.34 -5.46
CA GLU A 166 -16.90 6.11 -4.68
C GLU A 166 -15.68 5.18 -4.84
N ASN A 167 -15.05 5.19 -6.01
CA ASN A 167 -13.88 4.38 -6.30
C ASN A 167 -12.53 5.05 -5.98
N VAL A 168 -12.53 6.19 -5.29
CA VAL A 168 -11.34 6.85 -4.75
C VAL A 168 -11.42 6.87 -3.24
N GLY A 169 -10.47 6.28 -2.55
CA GLY A 169 -10.40 6.19 -1.10
C GLY A 169 -8.99 6.45 -0.58
N LEU A 170 -8.83 6.37 0.72
CA LEU A 170 -7.55 6.59 1.39
C LEU A 170 -6.70 5.31 1.34
N GLY A 171 -5.41 5.45 1.00
CA GLY A 171 -4.34 4.51 1.31
C GLY A 171 -3.67 4.93 2.61
N VAL A 172 -3.41 3.99 3.49
CA VAL A 172 -2.78 4.23 4.79
C VAL A 172 -1.52 3.37 4.89
N ASP A 173 -0.36 3.98 4.96
CA ASP A 173 0.90 3.29 5.26
C ASP A 173 1.35 3.64 6.67
N ALA A 174 1.54 2.63 7.52
CA ALA A 174 1.99 2.81 8.89
C ALA A 174 3.30 3.61 8.98
N PHE A 175 4.23 3.42 8.02
CA PHE A 175 5.46 4.22 7.97
C PHE A 175 5.15 5.72 7.89
N HIS A 176 4.25 6.15 7.00
CA HIS A 176 3.90 7.56 6.84
C HIS A 176 3.09 8.09 8.02
N VAL A 177 2.23 7.27 8.61
CA VAL A 177 1.49 7.59 9.85
C VAL A 177 2.47 7.88 11.00
N LEU A 178 3.47 7.01 11.20
CA LEU A 178 4.51 7.16 12.22
C LEU A 178 5.39 8.39 11.95
N ALA A 179 5.88 8.54 10.71
CA ALA A 179 6.76 9.64 10.30
C ALA A 179 6.11 11.03 10.46
N ARG A 180 4.77 11.11 10.38
CA ARG A 180 4.01 12.33 10.60
C ARG A 180 3.37 12.41 11.99
N SER A 181 3.66 11.44 12.84
CA SER A 181 3.10 11.35 14.20
C SER A 181 1.58 11.47 14.23
N THR A 182 0.91 10.91 13.22
CA THR A 182 -0.56 10.92 13.16
C THR A 182 -1.11 9.97 14.22
N PRO A 183 -1.86 10.44 15.24
CA PRO A 183 -2.35 9.56 16.29
C PRO A 183 -3.42 8.61 15.73
N PRO A 184 -3.46 7.33 16.14
CA PRO A 184 -4.48 6.37 15.68
C PRO A 184 -5.92 6.87 15.87
N ALA A 185 -6.20 7.62 16.93
CA ALA A 185 -7.52 8.23 17.17
C ALA A 185 -8.00 9.16 16.07
N TRP A 186 -7.09 9.75 15.26
CA TRP A 186 -7.45 10.60 14.13
C TRP A 186 -8.34 9.86 13.11
N PHE A 187 -8.15 8.54 12.97
CA PHE A 187 -8.91 7.73 12.01
C PHE A 187 -10.40 7.60 12.33
N ASP A 188 -10.88 8.03 13.51
CA ASP A 188 -12.31 8.16 13.80
C ASP A 188 -13.02 9.14 12.83
N ALA A 189 -12.27 10.03 12.18
CA ALA A 189 -12.80 10.95 11.18
C ALA A 189 -13.02 10.32 9.79
N VAL A 190 -12.56 9.06 9.59
CA VAL A 190 -12.58 8.38 8.28
C VAL A 190 -13.47 7.14 8.36
N PRO A 191 -14.54 7.04 7.56
CA PRO A 191 -15.30 5.79 7.46
C PRO A 191 -14.42 4.63 6.99
N GLY A 192 -14.49 3.47 7.66
CA GLY A 192 -13.62 2.33 7.36
C GLY A 192 -13.75 1.79 5.93
N ASP A 193 -14.94 1.93 5.32
CA ASP A 193 -15.19 1.58 3.92
C ASP A 193 -14.57 2.55 2.90
N ARG A 194 -14.07 3.70 3.36
CA ARG A 194 -13.33 4.68 2.56
C ARG A 194 -11.81 4.53 2.66
N ILE A 195 -11.33 3.61 3.48
CA ILE A 195 -9.93 3.18 3.52
C ILE A 195 -9.82 1.94 2.63
N PHE A 196 -9.04 2.03 1.55
CA PHE A 196 -8.99 0.98 0.54
C PHE A 196 -7.76 0.08 0.64
N LEU A 197 -6.69 0.59 1.24
CA LEU A 197 -5.46 -0.15 1.45
C LEU A 197 -4.82 0.26 2.77
N VAL A 198 -4.30 -0.72 3.50
CA VAL A 198 -3.42 -0.49 4.65
C VAL A 198 -2.11 -1.22 4.41
N GLN A 199 -1.00 -0.47 4.47
CA GLN A 199 0.34 -1.01 4.40
C GLN A 199 0.99 -0.94 5.78
N LEU A 200 1.71 -2.00 6.15
CA LEU A 200 2.37 -2.12 7.44
C LEU A 200 3.88 -2.24 7.25
N ALA A 201 4.58 -1.32 7.85
CA ALA A 201 6.02 -1.29 8.02
C ALA A 201 6.37 -0.54 9.30
N ASP A 202 7.56 -0.79 9.81
CA ASP A 202 8.18 -0.13 10.96
C ASP A 202 9.59 0.34 10.57
N TYR A 203 10.31 1.00 11.46
CA TYR A 203 11.71 1.40 11.30
C TYR A 203 12.43 1.43 12.66
N LEU A 204 13.78 1.42 12.62
CA LEU A 204 14.63 1.31 13.82
C LEU A 204 15.24 2.63 14.26
N TRP A 205 15.48 3.57 13.33
CA TRP A 205 16.28 4.76 13.55
C TRP A 205 15.43 6.02 13.56
N ASP A 206 15.97 7.10 14.13
CA ASP A 206 15.39 8.42 13.95
C ASP A 206 15.37 8.78 12.44
N LEU A 207 14.31 9.50 12.04
CA LEU A 207 14.05 9.80 10.62
C LEU A 207 14.81 11.07 10.19
N ASP A 208 16.13 10.96 10.01
CA ASP A 208 16.93 12.05 9.47
C ASP A 208 16.63 12.28 7.98
N ASP A 209 16.42 11.19 7.21
CA ASP A 209 16.00 11.21 5.82
C ASP A 209 14.82 10.25 5.60
N LEU A 210 13.63 10.84 5.40
CA LEU A 210 12.40 10.09 5.19
C LEU A 210 12.42 9.26 3.91
N VAL A 211 13.04 9.77 2.85
CA VAL A 211 13.08 9.10 1.54
C VAL A 211 14.00 7.90 1.62
N GLU A 212 15.17 8.09 2.18
CA GLU A 212 16.17 7.04 2.37
C GLU A 212 15.62 5.93 3.28
N THR A 213 15.10 6.30 4.46
CA THR A 213 14.53 5.32 5.39
C THR A 213 13.37 4.55 4.77
N SER A 214 12.47 5.25 4.08
CA SER A 214 11.33 4.62 3.41
C SER A 214 11.74 3.70 2.26
N GLY A 215 12.78 4.05 1.53
CA GLY A 215 13.24 3.30 0.36
C GLY A 215 14.07 2.07 0.71
N HIS A 216 14.85 2.12 1.82
CA HIS A 216 15.97 1.21 2.04
C HIS A 216 16.03 0.57 3.43
N HIS A 217 15.32 1.13 4.45
CA HIS A 217 15.54 0.76 5.85
C HIS A 217 14.26 0.46 6.62
N ARG A 218 13.15 0.17 5.96
CA ARG A 218 11.94 -0.32 6.62
C ARG A 218 12.19 -1.70 7.22
N VAL A 219 11.51 -2.02 8.31
CA VAL A 219 11.49 -3.35 8.91
C VAL A 219 10.06 -3.81 9.10
N PHE A 220 9.86 -5.10 9.37
CA PHE A 220 8.52 -5.59 9.66
C PHE A 220 8.00 -5.07 11.01
N PRO A 221 6.67 -4.91 11.19
CA PRO A 221 6.07 -4.77 12.51
C PRO A 221 6.62 -5.85 13.45
N SER A 222 6.93 -5.51 14.69
CA SER A 222 7.66 -6.33 15.67
C SER A 222 9.19 -6.36 15.55
N GLU A 223 9.77 -5.85 14.50
CA GLU A 223 11.23 -5.76 14.32
C GLU A 223 11.75 -4.32 14.52
N GLY A 224 10.84 -3.34 14.48
CA GLY A 224 11.14 -1.93 14.71
C GLY A 224 10.75 -1.44 16.09
N ASN A 225 10.81 -0.13 16.29
CA ASN A 225 10.60 0.52 17.59
C ASN A 225 9.15 0.96 17.84
N HIS A 226 8.25 0.87 16.85
CA HIS A 226 6.91 1.45 16.91
C HIS A 226 5.78 0.40 16.97
N GLY A 227 6.11 -0.84 17.29
CA GLY A 227 5.15 -1.95 17.28
C GLY A 227 3.87 -1.68 18.07
N ALA A 228 3.96 -1.03 19.26
CA ALA A 228 2.79 -0.69 20.06
C ALA A 228 1.83 0.26 19.33
N ILE A 229 2.37 1.29 18.64
CA ILE A 229 1.57 2.27 17.88
C ILE A 229 0.95 1.60 16.63
N ILE A 230 1.71 0.69 15.98
CA ILE A 230 1.19 -0.08 14.83
C ILE A 230 0.03 -0.98 15.26
N ALA A 231 0.15 -1.67 16.40
CA ALA A 231 -0.93 -2.48 16.95
C ALA A 231 -2.17 -1.63 17.28
N GLU A 232 -1.99 -0.46 17.89
CA GLU A 232 -3.07 0.49 18.16
C GLU A 232 -3.72 1.00 16.86
N LEU A 233 -2.93 1.32 15.82
CA LEU A 233 -3.43 1.71 14.51
C LEU A 233 -4.30 0.61 13.90
N VAL A 234 -3.83 -0.64 13.88
CA VAL A 234 -4.59 -1.77 13.31
C VAL A 234 -5.88 -1.99 14.11
N ALA A 235 -5.84 -1.93 15.45
CA ALA A 235 -7.02 -2.02 16.30
C ALA A 235 -8.04 -0.91 15.99
N LYS A 236 -7.56 0.33 15.84
CA LYS A 236 -8.38 1.49 15.47
C LYS A 236 -9.05 1.28 14.11
N LEU A 237 -8.29 0.89 13.09
CA LEU A 237 -8.82 0.65 11.75
C LEU A 237 -9.88 -0.47 11.75
N ALA A 238 -9.67 -1.54 12.51
CA ALA A 238 -10.68 -2.59 12.70
C ALA A 238 -11.94 -2.03 13.38
N SER A 239 -11.79 -1.19 14.42
CA SER A 239 -12.92 -0.64 15.18
C SER A 239 -13.83 0.30 14.36
N ILE A 240 -13.27 1.00 13.37
CA ILE A 240 -14.04 1.87 12.45
C ILE A 240 -14.58 1.11 11.23
N GLY A 241 -14.44 -0.22 11.18
CA GLY A 241 -15.01 -1.07 10.14
C GLY A 241 -14.15 -1.25 8.90
N TYR A 242 -12.83 -1.02 8.97
CA TYR A 242 -11.95 -1.38 7.86
C TYR A 242 -11.98 -2.89 7.61
N ALA A 243 -12.38 -3.30 6.42
CA ALA A 243 -12.54 -4.70 6.02
C ALA A 243 -11.56 -5.16 4.92
N GLY A 244 -10.63 -4.29 4.50
CA GLY A 244 -9.62 -4.59 3.47
C GLY A 244 -8.42 -5.39 4.00
N ASP A 245 -7.47 -5.62 3.12
CA ASP A 245 -6.23 -6.34 3.45
C ASP A 245 -5.21 -5.42 4.14
N PHE A 246 -4.38 -6.04 4.99
CA PHE A 246 -3.15 -5.47 5.52
C PHE A 246 -1.97 -5.98 4.71
N MET A 247 -1.26 -5.10 4.00
CA MET A 247 -0.11 -5.46 3.18
C MET A 247 1.19 -5.17 3.91
N LEU A 248 2.00 -6.19 4.13
CA LEU A 248 3.37 -6.01 4.62
C LEU A 248 4.22 -5.47 3.46
N ASP A 249 4.53 -4.16 3.51
CA ASP A 249 5.28 -3.45 2.46
C ASP A 249 6.57 -2.86 3.03
N VAL A 250 7.60 -3.68 3.01
CA VAL A 250 8.88 -3.39 3.65
C VAL A 250 9.98 -3.37 2.60
N THR A 251 10.42 -2.16 2.25
CA THR A 251 11.60 -1.93 1.40
C THR A 251 12.84 -1.87 2.28
N ASN A 252 13.73 -2.84 2.11
CA ASN A 252 14.94 -2.97 2.91
C ASN A 252 16.03 -3.64 2.10
N ASP A 253 17.17 -2.99 1.97
CA ASP A 253 18.27 -3.49 1.14
C ASP A 253 18.87 -4.78 1.68
N ASP A 254 18.96 -4.95 3.00
CA ASP A 254 19.45 -6.18 3.60
C ASP A 254 18.53 -7.37 3.29
N TYR A 255 17.20 -7.13 3.21
CA TYR A 255 16.25 -8.18 2.86
C TYR A 255 16.39 -8.63 1.40
N LEU A 256 16.83 -7.75 0.50
CA LEU A 256 17.07 -8.08 -0.90
C LEU A 256 18.30 -8.98 -1.10
N HIS A 257 19.14 -9.10 -0.08
CA HIS A 257 20.27 -10.06 -0.05
C HIS A 257 19.89 -11.42 0.56
N LEU A 258 18.66 -11.55 1.07
CA LEU A 258 18.17 -12.81 1.65
C LEU A 258 17.31 -13.60 0.66
N PRO A 259 17.23 -14.94 0.81
CA PRO A 259 16.27 -15.71 0.05
C PRO A 259 14.82 -15.24 0.30
N ALA A 260 14.03 -15.09 -0.76
CA ALA A 260 12.64 -14.62 -0.66
C ALA A 260 11.81 -15.44 0.36
N ALA A 261 12.05 -16.74 0.47
CA ALA A 261 11.37 -17.60 1.44
C ALA A 261 11.67 -17.21 2.90
N ALA A 262 12.91 -16.82 3.19
CA ALA A 262 13.28 -16.37 4.54
C ALA A 262 12.58 -15.04 4.89
N VAL A 263 12.56 -14.09 3.97
CA VAL A 263 11.88 -12.79 4.16
C VAL A 263 10.37 -12.97 4.27
N ALA A 264 9.76 -13.83 3.44
CA ALA A 264 8.33 -14.14 3.53
C ALA A 264 7.97 -14.84 4.86
N GLY A 265 8.87 -15.66 5.41
CA GLY A 265 8.73 -16.26 6.74
C GLY A 265 8.73 -15.20 7.86
N ARG A 266 9.62 -14.23 7.80
CA ARG A 266 9.65 -13.06 8.74
C ARG A 266 8.36 -12.27 8.64
N ALA A 267 7.91 -11.96 7.42
CA ALA A 267 6.66 -11.28 7.17
C ALA A 267 5.46 -12.01 7.81
N ARG A 268 5.41 -13.35 7.67
CA ARG A 268 4.37 -14.14 8.32
C ARG A 268 4.40 -14.04 9.85
N ASN A 269 5.59 -14.02 10.45
CA ASN A 269 5.74 -13.86 11.90
C ASN A 269 5.26 -12.46 12.35
N ALA A 270 5.56 -11.41 11.57
CA ALA A 270 5.06 -10.07 11.81
C ALA A 270 3.53 -9.98 11.72
N ALA A 271 2.91 -10.64 10.72
CA ALA A 271 1.46 -10.72 10.62
C ALA A 271 0.83 -11.38 11.84
N ARG A 272 1.38 -12.50 12.31
CA ARG A 272 0.92 -13.17 13.53
C ARG A 272 1.08 -12.29 14.76
N TRP A 273 2.25 -11.68 14.91
CA TRP A 273 2.50 -10.77 16.02
C TRP A 273 1.48 -9.61 16.04
N THR A 274 1.16 -9.04 14.89
CA THR A 274 0.15 -7.98 14.77
C THR A 274 -1.22 -8.49 15.24
N ILE A 275 -1.64 -9.68 14.81
CA ILE A 275 -2.91 -10.30 15.24
C ILE A 275 -2.93 -10.55 16.75
N ASP A 276 -1.87 -11.14 17.28
CA ASP A 276 -1.75 -11.46 18.72
C ASP A 276 -1.79 -10.19 19.59
N SER A 277 -1.26 -9.09 19.06
CA SER A 277 -1.26 -7.79 19.75
C SER A 277 -2.66 -7.16 19.83
N LEU A 278 -3.60 -7.55 18.94
CA LEU A 278 -4.99 -7.10 18.98
C LEU A 278 -5.82 -7.85 20.04
N HIS A 279 -5.39 -9.04 20.39
CA HIS A 279 -6.05 -9.90 21.35
C HIS A 279 -5.08 -10.23 22.50
N PRO A 280 -4.77 -9.28 23.40
CA PRO A 280 -3.92 -9.57 24.53
C PRO A 280 -4.65 -10.51 25.50
N SER A 281 -4.81 -11.79 25.07
CA SER A 281 -5.34 -12.84 25.92
C SER A 281 -4.30 -13.16 26.98
N GLY A 282 -4.51 -12.61 28.21
CA GLY A 282 -4.05 -13.22 29.46
C GLY A 282 -2.57 -13.62 29.51
N ARG A 283 -1.64 -12.70 29.32
CA ARG A 283 -0.35 -12.84 30.01
C ARG A 283 -0.58 -12.38 31.45
N SER A 284 -1.09 -13.30 32.27
CA SER A 284 -1.01 -13.19 33.73
C SER A 284 0.44 -12.94 34.11
N ALA A 285 0.63 -11.92 34.95
CA ALA A 285 1.88 -11.56 35.58
C ALA A 285 2.52 -12.72 36.33
#